data_90b4633ccb6ebfae9312d2afc6c8b2ad
#
_entry.id   90b4633ccb6ebfae9312d2afc6c8b2ad
#
_cell.length_a   1.000
_cell.length_b   1.000
_cell.length_c   1.000
_cell.angle_alpha   90.00
_cell.angle_beta   90.00
_cell.angle_gamma   90.00
#
_symmetry.space_group_name_H-M   'P 1'
#
loop_
_entity.id
_entity.type
_entity.pdbx_description
1 polymer ?
#
loop_
_entity_poly.entity_id
_entity_poly.type
_entity_poly.pdbx_seq_one_letter_code
_entity_poly.pdbx_strand_id
1 'polypeptide(L)'
;MKKKFLEIITIVGLLFTLLPFGSINAASSETSSNDQSLAKIQKKGVLVLGTSPDYAPYEFQATKNGKSIDVGMDISIAKQVAKDLGVKLKIKNMDFDSLLVALQTGKVDMVMAGMNPTAARRKNVTFSHIYYKGGQDIVINKKDAGIYKSKKSFVGKTVGAQTGTMQYNMAKKQISNVTVKGFDKGADLILALQTNKIDGIVMEKPSAEAYVKNNPQLSLINGNFNLSSNESSSAVAFQKGSFTLAAAVNKSLAKINKKDLINKVYLKEAGTHMKTNTVDTSMTHYWKYFAKGIGYTLLISAFSVFFGFILGTILAFMRLSRNKLLKLVSTAYIEFVRGTPLMVQIMFVYFGIGLIVNLPALTSGIIAVSLNSGAYVAEVIRGGINSVDKGQTEAARSLGLSKQGTMRYVVLPQAIKNIWPALGNEFISLIKESSIVSIIGVTDLIYQLKIVQSDTYRGVAPIVVAMLLYFVVTFGLSKLLGYFEGRMKHAT
;
A
#
# COMPACT_ATOMS: atom_id res chain seq x y z
N MET A 1 5.47 32.86 19.87
CA MET A 1 5.49 31.49 19.32
C MET A 1 4.67 30.50 20.16
N LYS A 2 4.85 30.39 21.49
CA LYS A 2 4.11 29.42 22.34
C LYS A 2 2.57 29.55 22.25
N LYS A 3 2.00 30.78 22.22
CA LYS A 3 0.54 30.99 22.16
C LYS A 3 -0.08 30.51 20.84
N LYS A 4 0.59 30.72 19.70
CA LYS A 4 0.15 30.22 18.38
C LYS A 4 0.25 28.70 18.26
N PHE A 5 1.25 28.09 18.88
CA PHE A 5 1.41 26.63 18.91
C PHE A 5 0.29 25.97 19.72
N LEU A 6 -0.09 26.59 20.84
CA LEU A 6 -1.21 26.10 21.66
C LEU A 6 -2.55 26.26 20.94
N GLU A 7 -2.79 27.35 20.20
CA GLU A 7 -3.99 27.56 19.38
C GLU A 7 -4.10 26.51 18.24
N ILE A 8 -2.99 26.15 17.61
CA ILE A 8 -2.96 25.10 16.57
C ILE A 8 -3.25 23.72 17.18
N ILE A 9 -2.66 23.39 18.32
CA ILE A 9 -2.94 22.13 19.04
C ILE A 9 -4.41 22.06 19.45
N THR A 10 -4.98 23.17 19.92
CA THR A 10 -6.40 23.22 20.33
C THR A 10 -7.34 23.04 19.12
N ILE A 11 -6.99 23.58 17.96
CA ILE A 11 -7.81 23.44 16.73
C ILE A 11 -7.66 22.03 16.13
N VAL A 12 -6.47 21.46 16.14
CA VAL A 12 -6.25 20.04 15.74
C VAL A 12 -6.98 19.12 16.73
N GLY A 13 -6.95 19.41 18.02
CA GLY A 13 -7.74 18.71 19.04
C GLY A 13 -9.25 18.82 18.81
N LEU A 14 -9.76 20.00 18.46
CA LEU A 14 -11.17 20.23 18.13
C LEU A 14 -11.59 19.56 16.82
N LEU A 15 -10.74 19.51 15.80
CA LEU A 15 -10.98 18.74 14.58
C LEU A 15 -11.04 17.23 14.87
N PHE A 16 -10.26 16.74 15.82
CA PHE A 16 -10.32 15.34 16.28
C PHE A 16 -11.59 15.04 17.10
N THR A 17 -12.14 16.01 17.83
CA THR A 17 -13.40 15.84 18.59
C THR A 17 -14.65 15.98 17.72
N LEU A 18 -14.55 16.59 16.55
CA LEU A 18 -15.64 16.71 15.57
C LEU A 18 -15.75 15.51 14.63
N LEU A 19 -14.75 14.61 14.62
CA LEU A 19 -14.95 13.30 14.05
C LEU A 19 -15.91 12.55 14.99
N PRO A 20 -17.04 12.02 14.52
CA PRO A 20 -17.87 11.14 15.31
C PRO A 20 -17.05 9.85 15.54
N PHE A 21 -16.21 9.86 16.56
CA PHE A 21 -15.83 8.62 17.22
C PHE A 21 -17.13 8.11 17.86
N GLY A 22 -18.00 7.54 17.03
CA GLY A 22 -19.02 6.66 17.55
C GLY A 22 -18.26 5.69 18.42
N SER A 23 -18.55 5.73 19.72
CA SER A 23 -18.09 4.75 20.68
C SER A 23 -18.23 3.39 19.99
N ILE A 24 -17.10 2.77 19.65
CA ILE A 24 -17.06 1.35 19.33
C ILE A 24 -17.43 0.72 20.67
N ASN A 25 -18.72 0.58 20.91
CA ASN A 25 -19.21 -0.24 21.97
C ASN A 25 -18.57 -1.60 21.73
N ALA A 26 -17.70 -2.00 22.63
CA ALA A 26 -17.29 -3.37 22.74
C ALA A 26 -18.59 -4.17 22.83
N ALA A 27 -18.99 -4.76 21.72
CA ALA A 27 -20.17 -5.59 21.66
C ALA A 27 -19.92 -6.74 22.63
N SER A 28 -20.49 -6.59 23.81
CA SER A 28 -20.83 -7.70 24.67
C SER A 28 -21.48 -8.77 23.80
N SER A 29 -21.20 -10.03 24.09
CA SER A 29 -21.73 -11.25 23.53
C SER A 29 -23.25 -11.16 23.24
N GLU A 30 -23.61 -10.55 22.10
CA GLU A 30 -24.95 -10.61 21.57
C GLU A 30 -25.07 -11.77 20.61
N THR A 31 -25.97 -12.62 20.94
CA THR A 31 -26.50 -13.77 20.25
C THR A 31 -26.69 -13.56 18.75
N SER A 32 -26.44 -14.62 18.00
CA SER A 32 -26.45 -14.78 16.53
C SER A 32 -27.74 -14.36 15.78
N SER A 33 -28.72 -13.74 16.43
CA SER A 33 -30.03 -13.41 15.84
C SER A 33 -30.06 -12.20 14.90
N ASN A 34 -29.00 -11.39 14.81
CA ASN A 34 -28.98 -10.16 14.00
C ASN A 34 -27.83 -10.11 12.98
N ASP A 35 -27.08 -11.19 12.80
CA ASP A 35 -25.99 -11.24 11.83
C ASP A 35 -26.51 -11.47 10.40
N GLN A 36 -26.52 -10.42 9.61
CA GLN A 36 -26.93 -10.43 8.21
C GLN A 36 -25.75 -10.55 7.23
N SER A 37 -24.54 -10.91 7.69
CA SER A 37 -23.34 -10.89 6.86
C SER A 37 -23.48 -11.77 5.60
N LEU A 38 -24.01 -12.99 5.71
CA LEU A 38 -24.30 -13.86 4.57
C LEU A 38 -25.39 -13.26 3.66
N ALA A 39 -26.51 -12.80 4.22
CA ALA A 39 -27.62 -12.26 3.45
C ALA A 39 -27.20 -11.02 2.63
N LYS A 40 -26.35 -10.15 3.19
CA LYS A 40 -25.76 -9.00 2.48
C LYS A 40 -24.95 -9.44 1.26
N ILE A 41 -24.12 -10.49 1.39
CA ILE A 41 -23.31 -11.00 0.28
C ILE A 41 -24.20 -11.60 -0.80
N GLN A 42 -25.20 -12.40 -0.42
CA GLN A 42 -26.13 -13.00 -1.37
C GLN A 42 -26.97 -11.95 -2.10
N LYS A 43 -27.47 -10.93 -1.39
CA LYS A 43 -28.21 -9.79 -2.00
C LYS A 43 -27.33 -8.99 -2.96
N LYS A 44 -26.03 -8.78 -2.62
CA LYS A 44 -25.07 -8.08 -3.44
C LYS A 44 -24.63 -8.90 -4.66
N GLY A 45 -24.74 -10.24 -4.61
CA GLY A 45 -24.31 -11.16 -5.66
C GLY A 45 -22.78 -11.22 -5.86
N VAL A 46 -22.00 -10.64 -4.97
CA VAL A 46 -20.54 -10.55 -5.08
C VAL A 46 -19.90 -10.73 -3.71
N LEU A 47 -18.94 -11.65 -3.64
CA LEU A 47 -18.04 -11.85 -2.50
C LEU A 47 -16.69 -11.18 -2.81
N VAL A 48 -16.27 -10.23 -1.98
CA VAL A 48 -15.03 -9.51 -2.15
C VAL A 48 -13.94 -10.13 -1.27
N LEU A 49 -12.93 -10.72 -1.91
CA LEU A 49 -11.75 -11.29 -1.26
C LEU A 49 -10.65 -10.21 -1.17
N GLY A 50 -10.09 -9.98 0.02
CA GLY A 50 -8.82 -9.31 0.23
C GLY A 50 -7.68 -10.31 0.30
N THR A 51 -6.58 -10.06 -0.44
CA THR A 51 -5.42 -10.96 -0.50
C THR A 51 -4.14 -10.19 -0.79
N SER A 52 -2.96 -10.78 -0.47
CA SER A 52 -1.64 -10.22 -0.75
C SER A 52 -0.89 -11.15 -1.72
N PRO A 53 -1.03 -10.97 -3.05
CA PRO A 53 -0.68 -11.98 -4.04
C PRO A 53 0.83 -12.01 -4.36
N ASP A 54 1.64 -12.24 -3.36
CA ASP A 54 3.10 -12.39 -3.39
C ASP A 54 3.59 -13.55 -2.49
N TYR A 55 2.66 -14.42 -2.06
CA TYR A 55 2.94 -15.46 -1.08
C TYR A 55 2.61 -16.87 -1.62
N ALA A 56 3.36 -17.31 -2.63
CA ALA A 56 3.22 -18.65 -3.20
C ALA A 56 3.51 -19.73 -2.14
N PRO A 57 2.78 -20.86 -2.12
CA PRO A 57 1.72 -21.30 -3.03
C PRO A 57 0.30 -20.89 -2.61
N TYR A 58 0.15 -20.04 -1.58
CA TYR A 58 -1.14 -19.61 -1.05
C TYR A 58 -1.86 -18.69 -2.04
N GLU A 59 -1.28 -17.53 -2.31
CA GLU A 59 -1.75 -16.52 -3.26
C GLU A 59 -0.56 -15.83 -3.92
N PHE A 60 -0.56 -15.79 -5.24
CA PHE A 60 0.48 -15.12 -6.02
C PHE A 60 -0.03 -14.75 -7.42
N GLN A 61 0.69 -13.89 -8.07
CA GLN A 61 0.38 -13.54 -9.46
C GLN A 61 1.21 -14.38 -10.40
N ALA A 62 0.56 -14.82 -11.46
CA ALA A 62 1.19 -15.54 -12.56
C ALA A 62 0.71 -14.96 -13.89
N THR A 63 1.57 -15.02 -14.91
CA THR A 63 1.24 -14.59 -16.27
C THR A 63 0.60 -15.72 -17.05
N LYS A 64 -0.62 -15.48 -17.56
CA LYS A 64 -1.30 -16.37 -18.50
C LYS A 64 -1.75 -15.59 -19.71
N ASN A 65 -1.29 -16.01 -20.90
CA ASN A 65 -1.61 -15.33 -22.18
C ASN A 65 -1.31 -13.81 -22.13
N GLY A 66 -0.18 -13.41 -21.54
CA GLY A 66 0.24 -12.01 -21.40
C GLY A 66 -0.59 -11.17 -20.42
N LYS A 67 -1.44 -11.80 -19.61
CA LYS A 67 -2.23 -11.14 -18.55
C LYS A 67 -1.85 -11.69 -17.19
N SER A 68 -1.72 -10.80 -16.21
CA SER A 68 -1.59 -11.19 -14.80
C SER A 68 -2.90 -11.74 -14.29
N ILE A 69 -2.82 -12.88 -13.65
CA ILE A 69 -3.94 -13.53 -12.96
C ILE A 69 -3.53 -13.87 -11.53
N ASP A 70 -4.48 -13.76 -10.60
CA ASP A 70 -4.29 -14.21 -9.23
C ASP A 70 -4.55 -15.72 -9.17
N VAL A 71 -3.56 -16.45 -8.66
CA VAL A 71 -3.54 -17.91 -8.55
C VAL A 71 -3.04 -18.35 -7.18
N GLY A 72 -3.15 -19.63 -6.90
CA GLY A 72 -2.72 -20.21 -5.64
C GLY A 72 -3.85 -20.93 -4.90
N MET A 73 -3.49 -21.61 -3.85
CA MET A 73 -4.41 -22.44 -3.06
C MET A 73 -5.55 -21.61 -2.47
N ASP A 74 -5.26 -20.46 -1.89
CA ASP A 74 -6.25 -19.55 -1.27
C ASP A 74 -7.21 -18.98 -2.33
N ILE A 75 -6.70 -18.68 -3.50
CA ILE A 75 -7.51 -18.21 -4.64
C ILE A 75 -8.45 -19.32 -5.13
N SER A 76 -7.97 -20.57 -5.21
CA SER A 76 -8.78 -21.72 -5.63
C SER A 76 -9.86 -22.04 -4.61
N ILE A 77 -9.54 -21.98 -3.31
CA ILE A 77 -10.52 -22.11 -2.21
C ILE A 77 -11.57 -21.01 -2.32
N ALA A 78 -11.15 -19.75 -2.48
CA ALA A 78 -12.08 -18.61 -2.56
C ALA A 78 -13.02 -18.71 -3.76
N LYS A 79 -12.54 -19.19 -4.91
CA LYS A 79 -13.38 -19.47 -6.10
C LYS A 79 -14.42 -20.54 -5.81
N GLN A 80 -14.03 -21.63 -5.12
CA GLN A 80 -14.96 -22.68 -4.75
C GLN A 80 -16.01 -22.19 -3.73
N VAL A 81 -15.58 -21.40 -2.73
CA VAL A 81 -16.48 -20.76 -1.74
C VAL A 81 -17.50 -19.87 -2.45
N ALA A 82 -17.07 -18.97 -3.34
CA ALA A 82 -17.97 -18.09 -4.07
C ALA A 82 -18.99 -18.88 -4.91
N LYS A 83 -18.54 -19.97 -5.57
CA LYS A 83 -19.40 -20.90 -6.31
C LYS A 83 -20.44 -21.56 -5.41
N ASP A 84 -20.04 -22.05 -4.24
CA ASP A 84 -20.93 -22.71 -3.27
C ASP A 84 -21.95 -21.74 -2.67
N LEU A 85 -21.61 -20.45 -2.54
CA LEU A 85 -22.51 -19.38 -2.08
C LEU A 85 -23.40 -18.81 -3.20
N GLY A 86 -23.20 -19.21 -4.47
CA GLY A 86 -23.96 -18.72 -5.62
C GLY A 86 -23.66 -17.27 -5.98
N VAL A 87 -22.46 -16.76 -5.70
CA VAL A 87 -22.06 -15.36 -5.92
C VAL A 87 -20.78 -15.25 -6.78
N LYS A 88 -20.54 -14.08 -7.38
CA LYS A 88 -19.30 -13.80 -8.10
C LYS A 88 -18.16 -13.49 -7.11
N LEU A 89 -16.96 -13.97 -7.40
CA LEU A 89 -15.76 -13.58 -6.65
C LEU A 89 -15.15 -12.32 -7.25
N LYS A 90 -14.87 -11.32 -6.41
CA LYS A 90 -14.06 -10.15 -6.75
C LYS A 90 -12.82 -10.13 -5.86
N ILE A 91 -11.63 -10.15 -6.46
CA ILE A 91 -10.37 -10.10 -5.73
C ILE A 91 -9.90 -8.66 -5.63
N LYS A 92 -9.43 -8.27 -4.44
CA LYS A 92 -8.75 -7.02 -4.16
C LYS A 92 -7.37 -7.29 -3.58
N ASN A 93 -6.36 -6.91 -4.34
CA ASN A 93 -4.96 -7.06 -3.98
C ASN A 93 -4.48 -5.85 -3.18
N MET A 94 -3.79 -6.09 -2.06
CA MET A 94 -3.17 -5.06 -1.23
C MET A 94 -2.03 -5.66 -0.40
N ASP A 95 -1.27 -4.84 0.30
CA ASP A 95 -0.20 -5.33 1.17
C ASP A 95 -0.79 -6.05 2.39
N PHE A 96 -0.08 -7.07 2.90
CA PHE A 96 -0.57 -7.97 3.94
C PHE A 96 -1.02 -7.24 5.21
N ASP A 97 -0.29 -6.23 5.64
CA ASP A 97 -0.59 -5.42 6.83
C ASP A 97 -1.87 -4.59 6.70
N SER A 98 -2.27 -4.26 5.47
CA SER A 98 -3.49 -3.52 5.16
C SER A 98 -4.76 -4.39 5.14
N LEU A 99 -4.63 -5.72 5.05
CA LEU A 99 -5.76 -6.65 4.85
C LEU A 99 -6.78 -6.60 5.99
N LEU A 100 -6.32 -6.61 7.25
CA LEU A 100 -7.24 -6.59 8.38
C LEU A 100 -7.95 -5.24 8.53
N VAL A 101 -7.28 -4.15 8.18
CA VAL A 101 -7.90 -2.80 8.14
C VAL A 101 -8.97 -2.75 7.04
N ALA A 102 -8.67 -3.30 5.85
CA ALA A 102 -9.64 -3.39 4.75
C ALA A 102 -10.87 -4.22 5.13
N LEU A 103 -10.68 -5.28 5.90
CA LEU A 103 -11.76 -6.13 6.41
C LEU A 103 -12.62 -5.37 7.44
N GLN A 104 -12.02 -4.73 8.41
CA GLN A 104 -12.70 -3.96 9.47
C GLN A 104 -13.47 -2.76 8.91
N THR A 105 -12.97 -2.14 7.85
CA THR A 105 -13.60 -1.00 7.17
C THR A 105 -14.58 -1.41 6.06
N GLY A 106 -14.86 -2.72 5.91
CA GLY A 106 -15.83 -3.22 4.93
C GLY A 106 -15.40 -3.07 3.47
N LYS A 107 -14.11 -2.82 3.20
CA LYS A 107 -13.57 -2.77 1.83
C LYS A 107 -13.49 -4.15 1.18
N VAL A 108 -13.41 -5.19 2.00
CA VAL A 108 -13.46 -6.60 1.62
C VAL A 108 -14.39 -7.35 2.56
N ASP A 109 -14.96 -8.45 2.09
CA ASP A 109 -15.93 -9.24 2.84
C ASP A 109 -15.25 -10.41 3.58
N MET A 110 -14.14 -10.90 3.03
CA MET A 110 -13.26 -11.90 3.65
C MET A 110 -11.81 -11.69 3.27
N VAL A 111 -10.89 -12.23 4.07
CA VAL A 111 -9.45 -12.20 3.82
C VAL A 111 -8.92 -13.62 3.81
N MET A 112 -8.14 -13.95 2.78
CA MET A 112 -7.30 -15.14 2.67
C MET A 112 -5.91 -14.70 2.19
N ALA A 113 -4.89 -15.04 2.94
CA ALA A 113 -3.49 -14.70 2.69
C ALA A 113 -2.58 -15.54 3.60
N GLY A 114 -2.74 -16.86 3.59
CA GLY A 114 -2.06 -17.74 4.55
C GLY A 114 -2.28 -17.32 6.01
N MET A 115 -3.40 -16.68 6.33
CA MET A 115 -3.57 -15.94 7.58
C MET A 115 -3.74 -16.82 8.80
N ASN A 116 -2.78 -16.76 9.73
CA ASN A 116 -2.83 -17.51 10.99
C ASN A 116 -3.85 -16.89 11.96
N PRO A 117 -4.78 -17.67 12.53
CA PRO A 117 -5.80 -17.19 13.46
C PRO A 117 -5.26 -17.02 14.88
N THR A 118 -4.28 -16.13 15.08
CA THR A 118 -3.68 -15.85 16.39
C THR A 118 -4.68 -15.28 17.39
N ALA A 119 -4.41 -15.43 18.69
CA ALA A 119 -5.27 -14.90 19.76
C ALA A 119 -5.44 -13.38 19.64
N ALA A 120 -4.41 -12.62 19.24
CA ALA A 120 -4.48 -11.19 19.03
C ALA A 120 -5.44 -10.81 17.88
N ARG A 121 -5.38 -11.53 16.75
CA ARG A 121 -6.27 -11.30 15.60
C ARG A 121 -7.72 -11.69 15.92
N ARG A 122 -7.97 -12.77 16.65
CA ARG A 122 -9.31 -13.20 17.07
C ARG A 122 -10.07 -12.18 17.92
N LYS A 123 -9.36 -11.29 18.60
CA LYS A 123 -10.00 -10.16 19.32
C LYS A 123 -10.72 -9.21 18.36
N ASN A 124 -10.19 -9.02 17.17
CA ASN A 124 -10.61 -7.98 16.21
C ASN A 124 -11.39 -8.52 15.01
N VAL A 125 -11.27 -9.80 14.69
CA VAL A 125 -11.93 -10.43 13.53
C VAL A 125 -12.50 -11.80 13.91
N THR A 126 -13.46 -12.29 13.12
CA THR A 126 -13.98 -13.65 13.18
C THR A 126 -13.20 -14.53 12.21
N PHE A 127 -12.91 -15.77 12.59
CA PHE A 127 -12.22 -16.73 11.73
C PHE A 127 -13.09 -17.93 11.41
N SER A 128 -12.88 -18.50 10.22
CA SER A 128 -13.39 -19.83 9.85
C SER A 128 -12.74 -20.94 10.67
N HIS A 129 -13.15 -22.17 10.40
CA HIS A 129 -12.33 -23.34 10.72
C HIS A 129 -11.02 -23.29 9.94
N ILE A 130 -9.99 -23.95 10.47
CA ILE A 130 -8.69 -24.10 9.82
C ILE A 130 -8.88 -24.86 8.51
N TYR A 131 -8.37 -24.30 7.40
CA TYR A 131 -8.41 -24.98 6.11
C TYR A 131 -7.10 -25.66 5.76
N TYR A 132 -5.96 -25.15 6.30
CA TYR A 132 -4.64 -25.72 6.05
C TYR A 132 -3.79 -25.69 7.31
N LYS A 133 -2.95 -26.71 7.50
CA LYS A 133 -1.95 -26.79 8.56
C LYS A 133 -0.57 -26.89 7.90
N GLY A 134 0.25 -25.92 8.13
CA GLY A 134 1.65 -25.88 7.72
C GLY A 134 2.58 -25.98 8.92
N GLY A 135 3.70 -25.34 8.84
CA GLY A 135 4.70 -25.14 9.89
C GLY A 135 5.46 -23.88 9.55
N GLN A 136 6.54 -23.63 10.28
CA GLN A 136 7.39 -22.46 10.03
C GLN A 136 8.82 -22.94 9.87
N ASP A 137 9.46 -22.55 8.79
CA ASP A 137 10.82 -22.92 8.49
C ASP A 137 11.70 -21.68 8.24
N ILE A 138 13.00 -21.90 8.10
CA ILE A 138 13.98 -20.85 7.84
C ILE A 138 14.60 -21.10 6.46
N VAL A 139 14.47 -20.14 5.55
CA VAL A 139 15.16 -20.16 4.26
C VAL A 139 16.49 -19.48 4.40
N ILE A 140 17.54 -20.08 3.85
CA ILE A 140 18.92 -19.59 3.85
C ILE A 140 19.55 -19.66 2.47
N ASN A 141 20.66 -18.97 2.25
CA ASN A 141 21.49 -19.23 1.09
C ASN A 141 22.08 -20.62 1.18
N LYS A 142 22.09 -21.37 0.08
CA LYS A 142 22.60 -22.75 0.02
C LYS A 142 24.08 -22.85 0.42
N LYS A 143 24.89 -21.84 0.09
CA LYS A 143 26.30 -21.76 0.49
C LYS A 143 26.52 -21.80 2.01
N ASP A 144 25.49 -21.32 2.77
CA ASP A 144 25.56 -21.22 4.23
C ASP A 144 24.94 -22.43 4.95
N ALA A 145 24.53 -23.48 4.21
CA ALA A 145 23.90 -24.68 4.76
C ALA A 145 24.82 -25.47 5.71
N GLY A 146 26.15 -25.30 5.60
CA GLY A 146 27.13 -25.84 6.54
C GLY A 146 27.14 -25.12 7.88
N ILE A 147 26.77 -23.82 7.90
CA ILE A 147 26.84 -22.94 9.07
C ILE A 147 25.52 -22.98 9.83
N TYR A 148 24.39 -22.77 9.12
CA TYR A 148 23.05 -22.69 9.71
C TYR A 148 22.38 -24.08 9.65
N LYS A 149 22.10 -24.68 10.81
CA LYS A 149 21.49 -26.01 10.91
C LYS A 149 20.18 -26.04 11.73
N SER A 150 19.95 -25.02 12.51
CA SER A 150 18.75 -24.87 13.33
C SER A 150 18.51 -23.40 13.69
N LYS A 151 17.38 -23.07 14.29
CA LYS A 151 17.10 -21.70 14.78
C LYS A 151 18.17 -21.20 15.78
N LYS A 152 18.84 -22.09 16.51
CA LYS A 152 19.91 -21.72 17.44
C LYS A 152 21.15 -21.15 16.73
N SER A 153 21.38 -21.51 15.47
CA SER A 153 22.47 -20.96 14.66
C SER A 153 22.30 -19.47 14.31
N PHE A 154 21.13 -18.89 14.55
CA PHE A 154 20.85 -17.48 14.28
C PHE A 154 20.97 -16.57 15.50
N VAL A 155 21.52 -17.05 16.62
CA VAL A 155 21.82 -16.21 17.78
C VAL A 155 22.82 -15.12 17.37
N GLY A 156 22.48 -13.85 17.62
CA GLY A 156 23.29 -12.68 17.22
C GLY A 156 23.27 -12.37 15.72
N LYS A 157 22.46 -13.05 14.94
CA LYS A 157 22.33 -12.87 13.48
C LYS A 157 21.12 -12.00 13.13
N THR A 158 21.02 -11.66 11.83
CA THR A 158 19.90 -10.92 11.30
C THR A 158 18.98 -11.84 10.49
N VAL A 159 17.71 -11.94 10.86
CA VAL A 159 16.71 -12.68 10.07
C VAL A 159 15.64 -11.72 9.53
N GLY A 160 15.10 -12.07 8.36
CA GLY A 160 13.97 -11.36 7.76
C GLY A 160 12.66 -12.09 8.01
N ALA A 161 11.57 -11.33 8.12
CA ALA A 161 10.21 -11.84 8.08
C ALA A 161 9.28 -10.76 7.50
N GLN A 162 8.12 -11.15 6.97
CA GLN A 162 7.17 -10.18 6.44
C GLN A 162 6.57 -9.33 7.56
N THR A 163 6.47 -8.03 7.32
CA THR A 163 5.91 -7.06 8.27
C THR A 163 4.45 -7.41 8.59
N GLY A 164 4.05 -7.23 9.85
CA GLY A 164 2.68 -7.54 10.30
C GLY A 164 2.35 -9.02 10.46
N THR A 165 3.30 -9.92 10.15
CA THR A 165 3.09 -11.36 10.26
C THR A 165 3.40 -11.90 11.66
N MET A 166 2.92 -13.12 11.92
CA MET A 166 3.27 -13.86 13.12
C MET A 166 4.77 -14.24 13.13
N GLN A 167 5.32 -14.54 11.97
CA GLN A 167 6.72 -14.96 11.78
C GLN A 167 7.72 -13.92 12.30
N TYR A 168 7.41 -12.63 12.07
CA TYR A 168 8.22 -11.52 12.60
C TYR A 168 8.29 -11.56 14.14
N ASN A 169 7.14 -11.70 14.80
CA ASN A 169 7.07 -11.75 16.26
C ASN A 169 7.65 -13.04 16.83
N MET A 170 7.43 -14.17 16.16
CA MET A 170 7.94 -15.47 16.54
C MET A 170 9.47 -15.53 16.48
N ALA A 171 10.07 -15.04 15.40
CA ALA A 171 11.53 -14.93 15.27
C ALA A 171 12.11 -14.15 16.44
N LYS A 172 11.56 -12.98 16.75
CA LYS A 172 12.00 -12.13 17.86
C LYS A 172 11.87 -12.81 19.23
N LYS A 173 10.86 -13.65 19.43
CA LYS A 173 10.60 -14.31 20.72
C LYS A 173 11.39 -15.60 20.90
N GLN A 174 11.65 -16.35 19.82
CA GLN A 174 12.17 -17.72 19.92
C GLN A 174 13.63 -17.89 19.45
N ILE A 175 14.25 -16.85 18.89
CA ILE A 175 15.66 -16.83 18.57
C ILE A 175 16.33 -15.81 19.48
N SER A 176 17.22 -16.27 20.35
CA SER A 176 17.89 -15.41 21.31
C SER A 176 18.81 -14.39 20.63
N ASN A 177 18.79 -13.14 21.10
CA ASN A 177 19.66 -12.05 20.61
C ASN A 177 19.64 -11.87 19.06
N VAL A 178 18.51 -12.13 18.42
CA VAL A 178 18.33 -11.96 16.97
C VAL A 178 17.92 -10.54 16.62
N THR A 179 18.46 -10.02 15.51
CA THR A 179 17.93 -8.83 14.87
C THR A 179 16.89 -9.24 13.83
N VAL A 180 15.62 -8.84 13.99
CA VAL A 180 14.57 -9.16 13.02
C VAL A 180 14.29 -7.93 12.15
N LYS A 181 14.48 -8.07 10.84
CA LYS A 181 14.13 -7.04 9.84
C LYS A 181 12.79 -7.38 9.20
N GLY A 182 11.87 -6.41 9.20
CA GLY A 182 10.60 -6.50 8.50
C GLY A 182 10.73 -6.10 7.04
N PHE A 183 10.04 -6.81 6.16
CA PHE A 183 9.89 -6.50 4.73
C PHE A 183 8.42 -6.65 4.35
N ASP A 184 7.95 -5.82 3.44
CA ASP A 184 6.53 -5.82 3.09
C ASP A 184 6.18 -6.95 2.11
N LYS A 185 7.17 -7.46 1.34
CA LYS A 185 6.98 -8.47 0.30
C LYS A 185 7.95 -9.65 0.41
N GLY A 186 7.44 -10.84 0.02
CA GLY A 186 8.24 -12.05 -0.03
C GLY A 186 9.43 -11.94 -1.00
N ALA A 187 9.27 -11.27 -2.14
CA ALA A 187 10.35 -11.04 -3.09
C ALA A 187 11.48 -10.20 -2.52
N ASP A 188 11.17 -9.19 -1.69
CA ASP A 188 12.17 -8.35 -1.03
C ASP A 188 12.96 -9.13 0.03
N LEU A 189 12.29 -10.06 0.74
CA LEU A 189 12.94 -10.99 1.67
C LEU A 189 13.98 -11.88 0.94
N ILE A 190 13.59 -12.47 -0.19
CA ILE A 190 14.49 -13.30 -0.99
C ILE A 190 15.68 -12.48 -1.51
N LEU A 191 15.42 -11.27 -1.99
CA LEU A 191 16.48 -10.37 -2.46
C LEU A 191 17.45 -9.99 -1.32
N ALA A 192 16.93 -9.66 -0.15
CA ALA A 192 17.74 -9.33 1.02
C ALA A 192 18.64 -10.52 1.46
N LEU A 193 18.10 -11.74 1.39
CA LEU A 193 18.86 -12.95 1.67
C LEU A 193 19.97 -13.19 0.63
N GLN A 194 19.62 -13.12 -0.66
CA GLN A 194 20.56 -13.32 -1.77
C GLN A 194 21.70 -12.29 -1.78
N THR A 195 21.40 -11.06 -1.35
CA THR A 195 22.39 -9.97 -1.23
C THR A 195 23.09 -9.91 0.13
N ASN A 196 22.93 -10.93 0.99
CA ASN A 196 23.51 -11.05 2.31
C ASN A 196 23.20 -9.85 3.25
N LYS A 197 22.01 -9.23 3.11
CA LYS A 197 21.50 -8.21 4.02
C LYS A 197 20.83 -8.81 5.25
N ILE A 198 20.47 -10.08 5.17
CA ILE A 198 19.94 -10.94 6.23
C ILE A 198 20.55 -12.33 6.09
N ASP A 199 20.62 -13.07 7.20
CA ASP A 199 21.22 -14.40 7.28
C ASP A 199 20.21 -15.53 7.02
N GLY A 200 18.91 -15.25 7.22
CA GLY A 200 17.83 -16.21 6.99
C GLY A 200 16.48 -15.53 6.92
N ILE A 201 15.49 -16.23 6.40
CA ILE A 201 14.10 -15.77 6.32
C ILE A 201 13.20 -16.73 7.08
N VAL A 202 12.44 -16.23 8.04
CA VAL A 202 11.43 -17.01 8.74
C VAL A 202 10.10 -16.86 8.01
N MET A 203 9.57 -17.96 7.46
CA MET A 203 8.30 -17.98 6.73
C MET A 203 7.57 -19.30 6.89
N GLU A 204 6.33 -19.38 6.45
CA GLU A 204 5.57 -20.62 6.45
C GLU A 204 6.24 -21.67 5.57
N LYS A 205 6.22 -22.92 6.07
CA LYS A 205 6.88 -24.04 5.41
C LYS A 205 6.46 -24.23 3.94
N PRO A 206 5.18 -24.17 3.52
CA PRO A 206 4.81 -24.31 2.13
C PRO A 206 5.43 -23.22 1.23
N SER A 207 5.49 -21.99 1.72
CA SER A 207 6.12 -20.89 0.98
C SER A 207 7.64 -21.03 0.95
N ALA A 208 8.25 -21.43 2.06
CA ALA A 208 9.68 -21.73 2.12
C ALA A 208 10.08 -22.82 1.12
N GLU A 209 9.35 -23.93 1.09
CA GLU A 209 9.55 -25.03 0.13
C GLU A 209 9.36 -24.57 -1.32
N ALA A 210 8.35 -23.72 -1.56
CA ALA A 210 8.09 -23.17 -2.88
C ALA A 210 9.24 -22.28 -3.39
N TYR A 211 9.75 -21.38 -2.55
CA TYR A 211 10.90 -20.54 -2.91
C TYR A 211 12.17 -21.35 -3.13
N VAL A 212 12.48 -22.32 -2.25
CA VAL A 212 13.68 -23.15 -2.39
C VAL A 212 13.61 -24.03 -3.64
N LYS A 213 12.44 -24.58 -3.97
CA LYS A 213 12.23 -25.36 -5.20
C LYS A 213 12.50 -24.56 -6.48
N ASN A 214 12.18 -23.30 -6.48
CA ASN A 214 12.30 -22.41 -7.63
C ASN A 214 13.60 -21.58 -7.64
N ASN A 215 14.41 -21.68 -6.59
CA ASN A 215 15.70 -20.98 -6.45
C ASN A 215 16.80 -21.95 -6.01
N PRO A 216 17.59 -22.53 -6.95
CA PRO A 216 18.63 -23.50 -6.61
C PRO A 216 19.73 -23.00 -5.67
N GLN A 217 19.82 -21.67 -5.50
CA GLN A 217 20.77 -21.02 -4.59
C GLN A 217 20.27 -20.95 -3.14
N LEU A 218 19.02 -21.35 -2.88
CA LEU A 218 18.43 -21.35 -1.56
C LEU A 218 18.41 -22.77 -0.97
N SER A 219 18.29 -22.84 0.35
CA SER A 219 18.14 -24.07 1.12
C SER A 219 17.17 -23.85 2.27
N LEU A 220 16.65 -24.94 2.82
CA LEU A 220 15.65 -24.93 3.88
C LEU A 220 16.24 -25.53 5.16
N ILE A 221 15.92 -24.91 6.28
CA ILE A 221 16.20 -25.43 7.62
C ILE A 221 14.87 -25.56 8.37
N ASN A 222 14.67 -26.71 9.00
CA ASN A 222 13.56 -26.86 9.93
C ASN A 222 13.78 -25.94 11.14
N GLY A 223 12.90 -24.95 11.27
CA GLY A 223 13.00 -23.95 12.34
C GLY A 223 12.73 -24.51 13.73
N ASN A 224 12.05 -25.66 13.85
CA ASN A 224 11.62 -26.26 15.12
C ASN A 224 11.05 -25.21 16.10
N PHE A 225 10.19 -24.34 15.56
CA PHE A 225 9.55 -23.33 16.37
C PHE A 225 8.45 -23.92 17.22
N ASN A 226 8.34 -23.46 18.48
CA ASN A 226 7.21 -23.81 19.35
C ASN A 226 5.98 -23.05 18.88
N LEU A 227 5.01 -23.78 18.33
CA LEU A 227 3.78 -23.26 17.74
C LEU A 227 2.55 -23.89 18.38
N SER A 228 1.58 -23.05 18.71
CA SER A 228 0.23 -23.53 18.96
C SER A 228 -0.40 -24.04 17.67
N SER A 229 -1.46 -24.85 17.77
CA SER A 229 -2.20 -25.30 16.58
C SER A 229 -2.71 -24.15 15.72
N ASN A 230 -3.05 -23.01 16.31
CA ASN A 230 -3.49 -21.81 15.58
C ASN A 230 -2.35 -21.10 14.85
N GLU A 231 -1.15 -21.11 15.42
CA GLU A 231 0.03 -20.47 14.83
C GLU A 231 0.64 -21.27 13.68
N SER A 232 0.37 -22.57 13.62
CA SER A 232 0.80 -23.45 12.53
C SER A 232 -0.26 -23.64 11.44
N SER A 233 -1.32 -22.85 11.43
CA SER A 233 -2.51 -23.06 10.60
C SER A 233 -2.99 -21.79 9.92
N SER A 234 -3.70 -21.97 8.80
CA SER A 234 -4.34 -20.89 8.05
C SER A 234 -5.86 -20.98 8.13
N ALA A 235 -6.52 -19.83 8.27
CA ALA A 235 -7.98 -19.72 8.32
C ALA A 235 -8.45 -18.47 7.59
N VAL A 236 -9.69 -18.45 7.13
CA VAL A 236 -10.33 -17.30 6.50
C VAL A 236 -10.76 -16.31 7.56
N ALA A 237 -10.40 -15.04 7.41
CA ALA A 237 -10.81 -13.98 8.31
C ALA A 237 -12.03 -13.21 7.77
N PHE A 238 -12.95 -12.86 8.66
CA PHE A 238 -14.16 -12.08 8.41
C PHE A 238 -14.25 -10.92 9.38
N GLN A 239 -15.05 -9.90 9.04
CA GLN A 239 -15.36 -8.83 9.96
C GLN A 239 -15.90 -9.41 11.28
N LYS A 240 -15.55 -8.78 12.39
CA LYS A 240 -15.98 -9.23 13.72
C LYS A 240 -17.51 -9.36 13.78
N GLY A 241 -18.00 -10.51 14.25
CA GLY A 241 -19.43 -10.79 14.34
C GLY A 241 -20.07 -11.43 13.09
N SER A 242 -19.34 -11.62 11.98
CA SER A 242 -19.86 -12.24 10.74
C SER A 242 -19.96 -13.77 10.86
N PHE A 243 -20.76 -14.25 11.79
CA PHE A 243 -20.87 -15.69 12.09
C PHE A 243 -21.61 -16.46 11.01
N THR A 244 -22.69 -15.89 10.41
CA THR A 244 -23.47 -16.56 9.36
C THR A 244 -22.65 -16.75 8.10
N LEU A 245 -21.84 -15.75 7.70
CA LEU A 245 -20.91 -15.88 6.58
C LEU A 245 -19.82 -16.91 6.90
N ALA A 246 -19.21 -16.85 8.08
CA ALA A 246 -18.21 -17.82 8.52
C ALA A 246 -18.76 -19.25 8.54
N ALA A 247 -19.97 -19.46 9.02
CA ALA A 247 -20.64 -20.78 9.00
C ALA A 247 -20.87 -21.29 7.57
N ALA A 248 -21.30 -20.44 6.66
CA ALA A 248 -21.48 -20.81 5.26
C ALA A 248 -20.14 -21.17 4.58
N VAL A 249 -19.10 -20.40 4.83
CA VAL A 249 -17.74 -20.70 4.34
C VAL A 249 -17.22 -22.00 4.95
N ASN A 250 -17.44 -22.25 6.24
CA ASN A 250 -17.05 -23.50 6.89
C ASN A 250 -17.70 -24.74 6.25
N LYS A 251 -18.93 -24.63 5.76
CA LYS A 251 -19.58 -25.72 4.99
C LYS A 251 -18.83 -26.02 3.69
N SER A 252 -18.37 -24.99 2.98
CA SER A 252 -17.55 -25.16 1.78
C SER A 252 -16.17 -25.75 2.10
N LEU A 253 -15.51 -25.25 3.16
CA LEU A 253 -14.22 -25.78 3.63
C LEU A 253 -14.33 -27.25 4.03
N ALA A 254 -15.41 -27.65 4.69
CA ALA A 254 -15.65 -29.07 5.04
C ALA A 254 -15.73 -29.96 3.81
N LYS A 255 -16.40 -29.52 2.73
CA LYS A 255 -16.44 -30.26 1.45
C LYS A 255 -15.05 -30.34 0.80
N ILE A 256 -14.30 -29.24 0.81
CA ILE A 256 -12.95 -29.18 0.25
C ILE A 256 -12.02 -30.14 1.00
N ASN A 257 -12.05 -30.11 2.34
CA ASN A 257 -11.23 -30.98 3.19
C ASN A 257 -11.61 -32.44 3.09
N LYS A 258 -12.92 -32.76 3.07
CA LYS A 258 -13.42 -34.17 2.90
C LYS A 258 -12.91 -34.80 1.61
N LYS A 259 -12.75 -34.00 0.53
CA LYS A 259 -12.23 -34.49 -0.76
C LYS A 259 -10.71 -34.32 -0.87
N ASP A 260 -10.06 -33.78 0.14
CA ASP A 260 -8.62 -33.43 0.14
C ASP A 260 -8.21 -32.63 -1.10
N LEU A 261 -9.06 -31.67 -1.51
CA LEU A 261 -8.82 -30.90 -2.74
C LEU A 261 -7.60 -30.00 -2.62
N ILE A 262 -7.24 -29.56 -1.42
CA ILE A 262 -6.08 -28.70 -1.21
C ILE A 262 -4.81 -29.43 -1.65
N ASN A 263 -4.55 -30.63 -1.14
CA ASN A 263 -3.33 -31.39 -1.46
C ASN A 263 -3.40 -32.03 -2.85
N LYS A 264 -4.55 -32.59 -3.22
CA LYS A 264 -4.69 -33.34 -4.48
C LYS A 264 -4.79 -32.44 -5.70
N VAL A 265 -5.35 -31.23 -5.56
CA VAL A 265 -5.68 -30.35 -6.68
C VAL A 265 -5.01 -28.98 -6.54
N TYR A 266 -5.35 -28.20 -5.51
CA TYR A 266 -5.03 -26.78 -5.48
C TYR A 266 -3.54 -26.49 -5.32
N LEU A 267 -2.81 -27.23 -4.49
CA LEU A 267 -1.36 -27.10 -4.37
C LEU A 267 -0.63 -27.57 -5.64
N LYS A 268 -1.16 -28.60 -6.31
CA LYS A 268 -0.60 -29.06 -7.60
C LYS A 268 -0.81 -28.01 -8.70
N GLU A 269 -2.02 -27.45 -8.77
CA GLU A 269 -2.36 -26.36 -9.70
C GLU A 269 -1.47 -25.14 -9.44
N ALA A 270 -1.35 -24.70 -8.19
CA ALA A 270 -0.42 -23.64 -7.81
C ALA A 270 1.01 -23.95 -8.28
N GLY A 271 1.48 -25.19 -8.04
CA GLY A 271 2.79 -25.64 -8.48
C GLY A 271 3.01 -25.60 -10.01
N THR A 272 1.95 -25.72 -10.83
CA THR A 272 2.08 -25.58 -12.28
C THR A 272 2.36 -24.14 -12.71
N HIS A 273 1.79 -23.18 -11.96
CA HIS A 273 2.03 -21.75 -12.19
C HIS A 273 3.38 -21.26 -11.65
N MET A 274 4.02 -22.03 -10.76
CA MET A 274 5.32 -21.72 -10.18
C MET A 274 6.51 -22.27 -10.97
N LYS A 275 6.30 -23.01 -12.03
CA LYS A 275 7.40 -23.59 -12.82
C LYS A 275 8.13 -22.51 -13.62
N THR A 276 9.28 -22.09 -13.09
CA THR A 276 10.14 -21.05 -13.69
C THR A 276 10.89 -21.51 -14.95
N ASN A 277 11.03 -22.81 -15.18
CA ASN A 277 11.79 -23.36 -16.32
C ASN A 277 11.14 -23.10 -17.69
N THR A 278 9.91 -22.58 -17.73
CA THR A 278 9.19 -22.23 -18.96
C THR A 278 8.85 -20.74 -19.05
N VAL A 279 9.19 -19.96 -18.03
CA VAL A 279 8.89 -18.51 -17.99
C VAL A 279 10.08 -17.78 -18.62
N ASP A 280 9.82 -17.02 -19.66
CA ASP A 280 10.79 -16.05 -20.17
C ASP A 280 11.00 -14.96 -19.12
N THR A 281 12.16 -15.01 -18.46
CA THR A 281 12.54 -14.05 -17.41
C THR A 281 13.19 -12.78 -17.98
N SER A 282 13.17 -12.60 -19.31
CA SER A 282 13.62 -11.37 -19.96
C SER A 282 12.70 -10.21 -19.59
N MET A 283 13.26 -9.10 -19.17
CA MET A 283 12.48 -7.89 -18.84
C MET A 283 11.69 -7.36 -20.04
N THR A 284 12.13 -7.66 -21.27
CA THR A 284 11.43 -7.29 -22.50
C THR A 284 10.08 -8.01 -22.64
N HIS A 285 9.94 -9.22 -22.09
CA HIS A 285 8.68 -9.94 -22.06
C HIS A 285 7.61 -9.21 -21.21
N TYR A 286 8.05 -8.49 -20.19
CA TYR A 286 7.19 -7.80 -19.23
C TYR A 286 6.94 -6.32 -19.57
N TRP A 287 7.33 -5.83 -20.76
CA TRP A 287 7.18 -4.43 -21.14
C TRP A 287 5.75 -3.89 -20.98
N LYS A 288 4.72 -4.73 -21.21
CA LYS A 288 3.30 -4.34 -21.06
C LYS A 288 2.93 -4.01 -19.62
N TYR A 289 3.54 -4.70 -18.65
CA TYR A 289 3.34 -4.43 -17.23
C TYR A 289 3.93 -3.06 -16.89
N PHE A 290 5.16 -2.83 -17.28
CA PHE A 290 5.83 -1.55 -17.04
C PHE A 290 5.13 -0.39 -17.75
N ALA A 291 4.72 -0.55 -19.00
CA ALA A 291 3.96 0.46 -19.76
C ALA A 291 2.63 0.78 -19.10
N LYS A 292 1.90 -0.24 -18.64
CA LYS A 292 0.65 -0.07 -17.87
C LYS A 292 0.92 0.68 -16.57
N GLY A 293 1.96 0.30 -15.82
CA GLY A 293 2.35 0.95 -14.59
C GLY A 293 2.67 2.44 -14.76
N ILE A 294 3.48 2.77 -15.80
CA ILE A 294 3.75 4.18 -16.15
C ILE A 294 2.47 4.93 -16.47
N GLY A 295 1.57 4.33 -17.26
CA GLY A 295 0.30 4.94 -17.61
C GLY A 295 -0.52 5.33 -16.37
N TYR A 296 -0.63 4.44 -15.39
CA TYR A 296 -1.31 4.74 -14.12
C TYR A 296 -0.55 5.78 -13.27
N THR A 297 0.77 5.70 -13.18
CA THR A 297 1.58 6.70 -12.48
C THR A 297 1.37 8.09 -13.07
N LEU A 298 1.42 8.23 -14.40
CA LEU A 298 1.18 9.50 -15.09
C LEU A 298 -0.26 10.00 -14.93
N LEU A 299 -1.24 9.10 -15.01
CA LEU A 299 -2.65 9.44 -14.80
C LEU A 299 -2.87 9.99 -13.39
N ILE A 300 -2.39 9.29 -12.35
CA ILE A 300 -2.52 9.74 -10.96
C ILE A 300 -1.84 11.10 -10.79
N SER A 301 -0.61 11.24 -11.28
CA SER A 301 0.14 12.48 -11.16
C SER A 301 -0.55 13.64 -11.87
N ALA A 302 -1.07 13.44 -13.08
CA ALA A 302 -1.74 14.48 -13.86
C ALA A 302 -3.01 15.00 -13.13
N PHE A 303 -3.86 14.08 -12.66
CA PHE A 303 -5.05 14.47 -11.90
C PHE A 303 -4.68 15.12 -10.56
N SER A 304 -3.67 14.58 -9.87
CA SER A 304 -3.24 15.13 -8.58
C SER A 304 -2.60 16.50 -8.71
N VAL A 305 -1.83 16.74 -9.77
CA VAL A 305 -1.30 18.08 -10.11
C VAL A 305 -2.44 19.04 -10.38
N PHE A 306 -3.40 18.65 -11.20
CA PHE A 306 -4.54 19.50 -11.57
C PHE A 306 -5.37 19.91 -10.35
N PHE A 307 -5.84 18.98 -9.57
CA PHE A 307 -6.64 19.27 -8.38
C PHE A 307 -5.81 19.88 -7.26
N GLY A 308 -4.57 19.45 -7.09
CA GLY A 308 -3.63 20.03 -6.13
C GLY A 308 -3.30 21.48 -6.44
N PHE A 309 -3.13 21.84 -7.72
CA PHE A 309 -2.89 23.23 -8.14
C PHE A 309 -4.11 24.12 -7.83
N ILE A 310 -5.33 23.67 -8.13
CA ILE A 310 -6.56 24.42 -7.81
C ILE A 310 -6.66 24.62 -6.29
N LEU A 311 -6.56 23.54 -5.51
CA LEU A 311 -6.64 23.60 -4.05
C LEU A 311 -5.54 24.47 -3.46
N GLY A 312 -4.29 24.27 -3.92
CA GLY A 312 -3.14 25.04 -3.46
C GLY A 312 -3.24 26.52 -3.74
N THR A 313 -3.77 26.88 -4.90
CA THR A 313 -4.03 28.28 -5.24
C THR A 313 -5.05 28.90 -4.29
N ILE A 314 -6.16 28.22 -4.02
CA ILE A 314 -7.17 28.67 -3.06
C ILE A 314 -6.56 28.84 -1.67
N LEU A 315 -5.83 27.85 -1.18
CA LEU A 315 -5.20 27.87 0.13
C LEU A 315 -4.13 28.98 0.25
N ALA A 316 -3.36 29.24 -0.82
CA ALA A 316 -2.39 30.34 -0.86
C ALA A 316 -3.06 31.69 -0.69
N PHE A 317 -4.14 31.94 -1.43
CA PHE A 317 -4.90 33.20 -1.31
C PHE A 317 -5.60 33.31 0.05
N MET A 318 -6.14 32.24 0.61
CA MET A 318 -6.67 32.22 1.98
C MET A 318 -5.57 32.59 3.01
N ARG A 319 -4.36 32.06 2.86
CA ARG A 319 -3.23 32.32 3.77
C ARG A 319 -2.70 33.74 3.65
N LEU A 320 -2.79 34.36 2.47
CA LEU A 320 -2.43 35.76 2.20
C LEU A 320 -3.54 36.76 2.56
N SER A 321 -4.74 36.26 2.86
CA SER A 321 -5.92 37.09 3.21
C SER A 321 -5.71 37.88 4.52
N ARG A 322 -6.35 39.04 4.62
CA ARG A 322 -6.46 39.82 5.86
C ARG A 322 -7.43 39.19 6.85
N ASN A 323 -8.34 38.34 6.38
CA ASN A 323 -9.30 37.65 7.25
C ASN A 323 -8.54 36.62 8.11
N LYS A 324 -8.56 36.82 9.43
CA LYS A 324 -7.86 35.97 10.41
C LYS A 324 -8.36 34.53 10.37
N LEU A 325 -9.65 34.29 10.14
CA LEU A 325 -10.24 32.96 10.08
C LEU A 325 -9.75 32.17 8.85
N LEU A 326 -9.81 32.78 7.65
CA LEU A 326 -9.29 32.16 6.43
C LEU A 326 -7.81 31.82 6.54
N LYS A 327 -7.04 32.77 7.09
CA LYS A 327 -5.60 32.55 7.34
C LYS A 327 -5.35 31.43 8.34
N LEU A 328 -6.14 31.34 9.40
CA LEU A 328 -6.01 30.28 10.41
C LEU A 328 -6.31 28.90 9.83
N VAL A 329 -7.46 28.75 9.15
CA VAL A 329 -7.89 27.48 8.53
C VAL A 329 -6.88 27.00 7.51
N SER A 330 -6.44 27.87 6.58
CA SER A 330 -5.45 27.49 5.58
C SER A 330 -4.10 27.13 6.19
N THR A 331 -3.66 27.86 7.21
CA THR A 331 -2.41 27.54 7.92
C THR A 331 -2.50 26.20 8.62
N ALA A 332 -3.58 25.94 9.36
CA ALA A 332 -3.79 24.68 10.06
C ALA A 332 -3.79 23.49 9.08
N TYR A 333 -4.50 23.60 7.96
CA TYR A 333 -4.51 22.57 6.92
C TYR A 333 -3.12 22.31 6.37
N ILE A 334 -2.43 23.37 5.92
CA ILE A 334 -1.11 23.26 5.28
C ILE A 334 -0.09 22.64 6.24
N GLU A 335 -0.04 23.11 7.48
CA GLU A 335 0.90 22.57 8.48
C GLU A 335 0.56 21.12 8.85
N PHE A 336 -0.72 20.76 8.97
CA PHE A 336 -1.15 19.38 9.25
C PHE A 336 -0.75 18.43 8.12
N VAL A 337 -1.09 18.79 6.87
CA VAL A 337 -0.83 17.93 5.71
C VAL A 337 0.68 17.77 5.46
N ARG A 338 1.45 18.87 5.58
CA ARG A 338 2.92 18.81 5.44
C ARG A 338 3.63 18.18 6.63
N GLY A 339 3.00 18.15 7.78
CA GLY A 339 3.52 17.53 9.01
C GLY A 339 3.20 16.04 9.15
N THR A 340 2.43 15.46 8.22
CA THR A 340 2.06 14.04 8.26
C THR A 340 2.54 13.29 7.01
N PRO A 341 2.95 12.01 7.12
CA PRO A 341 3.41 11.24 5.97
C PRO A 341 2.31 11.01 4.94
N LEU A 342 2.63 11.15 3.64
CA LEU A 342 1.69 10.92 2.54
C LEU A 342 1.06 9.51 2.60
N MET A 343 1.85 8.48 2.94
CA MET A 343 1.37 7.11 3.11
C MET A 343 0.18 7.03 4.10
N VAL A 344 0.30 7.69 5.24
CA VAL A 344 -0.76 7.72 6.27
C VAL A 344 -1.99 8.45 5.76
N GLN A 345 -1.81 9.53 5.00
CA GLN A 345 -2.91 10.27 4.36
C GLN A 345 -3.66 9.40 3.35
N ILE A 346 -2.95 8.65 2.50
CA ILE A 346 -3.54 7.71 1.53
C ILE A 346 -4.36 6.64 2.25
N MET A 347 -3.80 6.04 3.30
CA MET A 347 -4.51 5.04 4.11
C MET A 347 -5.75 5.63 4.78
N PHE A 348 -5.65 6.85 5.32
CA PHE A 348 -6.80 7.54 5.93
C PHE A 348 -7.91 7.83 4.92
N VAL A 349 -7.58 8.34 3.73
CA VAL A 349 -8.59 8.59 2.69
C VAL A 349 -9.25 7.29 2.23
N TYR A 350 -8.46 6.23 2.03
CA TYR A 350 -8.99 4.96 1.53
C TYR A 350 -9.80 4.20 2.59
N PHE A 351 -9.26 4.05 3.78
CA PHE A 351 -9.87 3.26 4.86
C PHE A 351 -10.77 4.12 5.76
N GLY A 352 -10.32 5.29 6.20
CA GLY A 352 -11.04 6.14 7.15
C GLY A 352 -12.25 6.82 6.51
N ILE A 353 -12.06 7.60 5.45
CA ILE A 353 -13.18 8.20 4.70
C ILE A 353 -14.02 7.11 4.05
N GLY A 354 -13.39 6.01 3.70
CA GLY A 354 -14.04 4.83 3.16
C GLY A 354 -15.10 4.19 4.04
N LEU A 355 -15.14 4.47 5.34
CA LEU A 355 -16.23 4.08 6.24
C LEU A 355 -17.55 4.80 5.93
N ILE A 356 -17.44 6.04 5.44
CA ILE A 356 -18.59 6.91 5.13
C ILE A 356 -18.94 6.79 3.64
N VAL A 357 -17.94 6.88 2.76
CA VAL A 357 -18.13 6.84 1.30
C VAL A 357 -17.20 5.77 0.72
N ASN A 358 -17.79 4.76 0.05
CA ASN A 358 -17.02 3.67 -0.54
C ASN A 358 -16.33 4.11 -1.84
N LEU A 359 -15.15 4.71 -1.72
CA LEU A 359 -14.34 5.13 -2.85
C LEU A 359 -13.45 4.00 -3.37
N PRO A 360 -13.28 3.86 -4.72
CA PRO A 360 -12.27 2.98 -5.31
C PRO A 360 -10.84 3.39 -4.90
N ALA A 361 -9.91 2.43 -4.89
CA ALA A 361 -8.51 2.69 -4.51
C ALA A 361 -7.87 3.79 -5.37
N LEU A 362 -8.04 3.74 -6.71
CA LEU A 362 -7.51 4.75 -7.61
C LEU A 362 -8.01 6.16 -7.27
N THR A 363 -9.33 6.31 -7.08
CA THR A 363 -9.94 7.59 -6.70
C THR A 363 -9.43 8.07 -5.35
N SER A 364 -9.34 7.18 -4.36
CA SER A 364 -8.81 7.51 -3.03
C SER A 364 -7.35 7.96 -3.10
N GLY A 365 -6.54 7.28 -3.92
CA GLY A 365 -5.14 7.66 -4.18
C GLY A 365 -5.04 9.06 -4.80
N ILE A 366 -5.80 9.33 -5.86
CA ILE A 366 -5.82 10.65 -6.50
C ILE A 366 -6.25 11.74 -5.52
N ILE A 367 -7.30 11.52 -4.73
CA ILE A 367 -7.76 12.49 -3.72
C ILE A 367 -6.65 12.75 -2.69
N ALA A 368 -6.08 11.72 -2.09
CA ALA A 368 -5.05 11.87 -1.06
C ALA A 368 -3.82 12.62 -1.57
N VAL A 369 -3.33 12.23 -2.76
CA VAL A 369 -2.16 12.87 -3.39
C VAL A 369 -2.48 14.32 -3.81
N SER A 370 -3.72 14.60 -4.26
CA SER A 370 -4.18 15.97 -4.57
C SER A 370 -4.24 16.86 -3.33
N LEU A 371 -4.76 16.34 -2.23
CA LEU A 371 -4.81 17.05 -0.96
C LEU A 371 -3.39 17.37 -0.46
N ASN A 372 -2.50 16.40 -0.54
CA ASN A 372 -1.09 16.58 -0.16
C ASN A 372 -0.41 17.64 -1.06
N SER A 373 -0.47 17.48 -2.38
CA SER A 373 0.10 18.41 -3.36
C SER A 373 -0.44 19.83 -3.17
N GLY A 374 -1.74 19.98 -2.88
CA GLY A 374 -2.36 21.29 -2.62
C GLY A 374 -1.69 22.07 -1.48
N ALA A 375 -1.24 21.38 -0.42
CA ALA A 375 -0.53 22.03 0.67
C ALA A 375 0.86 22.54 0.25
N TYR A 376 1.60 21.75 -0.53
CA TYR A 376 2.92 22.15 -1.06
C TYR A 376 2.81 23.28 -2.09
N VAL A 377 1.88 23.15 -3.04
CA VAL A 377 1.60 24.21 -4.04
C VAL A 377 1.20 25.52 -3.37
N ALA A 378 0.40 25.47 -2.30
CA ALA A 378 0.05 26.68 -1.56
C ALA A 378 1.27 27.40 -0.99
N GLU A 379 2.24 26.67 -0.46
CA GLU A 379 3.48 27.26 0.05
C GLU A 379 4.39 27.80 -1.08
N VAL A 380 4.48 27.08 -2.19
CA VAL A 380 5.22 27.55 -3.37
C VAL A 380 4.65 28.88 -3.87
N ILE A 381 3.33 28.97 -4.03
CA ILE A 381 2.66 30.20 -4.47
C ILE A 381 2.86 31.32 -3.45
N ARG A 382 2.64 31.04 -2.16
CA ARG A 382 2.85 32.02 -1.09
C ARG A 382 4.30 32.51 -1.04
N GLY A 383 5.26 31.59 -1.13
CA GLY A 383 6.70 31.90 -1.16
C GLY A 383 7.07 32.78 -2.35
N GLY A 384 6.59 32.44 -3.55
CA GLY A 384 6.85 33.21 -4.75
C GLY A 384 6.23 34.62 -4.74
N ILE A 385 5.02 34.78 -4.18
CA ILE A 385 4.43 36.12 -4.00
C ILE A 385 5.24 36.95 -2.98
N ASN A 386 5.68 36.33 -1.90
CA ASN A 386 6.45 37.02 -0.86
C ASN A 386 7.92 37.26 -1.23
N SER A 387 8.44 36.63 -2.30
CA SER A 387 9.82 36.85 -2.79
C SER A 387 9.97 38.12 -3.63
N VAL A 388 8.84 38.71 -4.06
CA VAL A 388 8.88 40.00 -4.76
C VAL A 388 9.23 41.10 -3.77
N ASP A 389 10.22 41.92 -4.13
CA ASP A 389 10.70 43.01 -3.27
C ASP A 389 9.57 43.96 -2.86
N LYS A 390 9.51 44.32 -1.58
CA LYS A 390 8.47 45.21 -1.04
C LYS A 390 8.49 46.60 -1.69
N GLY A 391 9.65 47.08 -2.08
CA GLY A 391 9.81 48.34 -2.79
C GLY A 391 9.03 48.39 -4.12
N GLN A 392 8.85 47.24 -4.79
CA GLN A 392 7.99 47.15 -5.97
C GLN A 392 6.52 47.45 -5.65
N THR A 393 6.06 46.94 -4.51
CA THR A 393 4.70 47.21 -4.02
C THR A 393 4.55 48.67 -3.58
N GLU A 394 5.55 49.22 -2.90
CA GLU A 394 5.54 50.60 -2.43
C GLU A 394 5.59 51.59 -3.61
N ALA A 395 6.49 51.39 -4.58
CA ALA A 395 6.58 52.21 -5.78
C ALA A 395 5.27 52.19 -6.58
N ALA A 396 4.68 51.01 -6.80
CA ALA A 396 3.40 50.88 -7.50
C ALA A 396 2.28 51.64 -6.79
N ARG A 397 2.25 51.58 -5.45
CA ARG A 397 1.26 52.30 -4.62
C ARG A 397 1.46 53.80 -4.65
N SER A 398 2.72 54.27 -4.67
CA SER A 398 3.08 55.70 -4.78
C SER A 398 2.70 56.28 -6.13
N LEU A 399 2.70 55.46 -7.20
CA LEU A 399 2.19 55.82 -8.53
C LEU A 399 0.64 55.78 -8.64
N GLY A 400 -0.07 55.59 -7.53
CA GLY A 400 -1.54 55.61 -7.47
C GLY A 400 -2.27 54.31 -7.82
N LEU A 401 -1.53 53.21 -8.04
CA LEU A 401 -2.13 51.91 -8.29
C LEU A 401 -2.96 51.43 -7.07
N SER A 402 -4.15 50.92 -7.30
CA SER A 402 -4.93 50.28 -6.27
C SER A 402 -4.22 49.01 -5.76
N LYS A 403 -4.56 48.50 -4.59
CA LYS A 403 -3.98 47.26 -4.06
C LYS A 403 -4.16 46.08 -5.01
N GLN A 404 -5.31 45.98 -5.67
CA GLN A 404 -5.59 44.95 -6.67
C GLN A 404 -4.77 45.18 -7.95
N GLY A 405 -4.64 46.45 -8.39
CA GLY A 405 -3.80 46.82 -9.53
C GLY A 405 -2.33 46.52 -9.27
N THR A 406 -1.80 46.87 -8.11
CA THR A 406 -0.43 46.52 -7.70
C THR A 406 -0.19 45.02 -7.74
N MET A 407 -1.11 44.20 -7.16
CA MET A 407 -0.99 42.75 -7.20
C MET A 407 -1.04 42.23 -8.62
N ARG A 408 -1.98 42.66 -9.45
CA ARG A 408 -2.21 42.15 -10.80
C ARG A 408 -1.13 42.53 -11.80
N TYR A 409 -0.66 43.78 -11.76
CA TYR A 409 0.21 44.32 -12.81
C TYR A 409 1.67 44.37 -12.42
N VAL A 410 2.01 44.31 -11.11
CA VAL A 410 3.40 44.44 -10.66
C VAL A 410 3.87 43.18 -9.95
N VAL A 411 3.14 42.74 -8.90
CA VAL A 411 3.60 41.65 -8.04
C VAL A 411 3.39 40.28 -8.73
N LEU A 412 2.20 40.01 -9.27
CA LEU A 412 1.87 38.69 -9.80
C LEU A 412 2.72 38.29 -11.03
N PRO A 413 3.02 39.17 -12.01
CA PRO A 413 3.89 38.83 -13.13
C PRO A 413 5.31 38.45 -12.68
N GLN A 414 5.86 39.15 -11.69
CA GLN A 414 7.17 38.86 -11.12
C GLN A 414 7.14 37.56 -10.29
N ALA A 415 6.09 37.39 -9.45
CA ALA A 415 5.92 36.21 -8.65
C ALA A 415 5.79 34.92 -9.48
N ILE A 416 5.09 34.96 -10.62
CA ILE A 416 4.94 33.79 -11.52
C ILE A 416 6.28 33.28 -12.00
N LYS A 417 7.22 34.17 -12.32
CA LYS A 417 8.58 33.77 -12.72
C LYS A 417 9.31 33.01 -11.63
N ASN A 418 9.11 33.37 -10.35
CA ASN A 418 9.70 32.69 -9.21
C ASN A 418 8.93 31.40 -8.83
N ILE A 419 7.62 31.37 -9.03
CA ILE A 419 6.74 30.25 -8.73
C ILE A 419 6.95 29.09 -9.72
N TRP A 420 7.12 29.40 -11.02
CA TRP A 420 7.12 28.39 -12.08
C TRP A 420 8.18 27.30 -11.91
N PRO A 421 9.48 27.62 -11.65
CA PRO A 421 10.50 26.59 -11.46
C PRO A 421 10.21 25.71 -10.24
N ALA A 422 9.71 26.34 -9.16
CA ALA A 422 9.36 25.61 -7.93
C ALA A 422 8.15 24.67 -8.12
N LEU A 423 7.11 25.10 -8.85
CA LEU A 423 5.99 24.25 -9.23
C LEU A 423 6.43 23.09 -10.12
N GLY A 424 7.34 23.36 -11.08
CA GLY A 424 7.87 22.31 -11.94
C GLY A 424 8.57 21.22 -11.15
N ASN A 425 9.40 21.59 -10.18
CA ASN A 425 10.07 20.66 -9.30
C ASN A 425 9.07 19.88 -8.42
N GLU A 426 8.04 20.54 -7.91
CA GLU A 426 6.98 19.89 -7.13
C GLU A 426 6.24 18.83 -7.95
N PHE A 427 5.89 19.14 -9.20
CA PHE A 427 5.20 18.20 -10.09
C PHE A 427 6.07 16.98 -10.46
N ILE A 428 7.37 17.17 -10.65
CA ILE A 428 8.31 16.06 -10.87
C ILE A 428 8.42 15.20 -9.61
N SER A 429 8.46 15.81 -8.41
CA SER A 429 8.48 15.08 -7.14
C SER A 429 7.20 14.27 -6.93
N LEU A 430 6.06 14.84 -7.29
CA LEU A 430 4.76 14.17 -7.18
C LEU A 430 4.68 12.86 -7.98
N ILE A 431 5.31 12.77 -9.15
CA ILE A 431 5.36 11.53 -9.95
C ILE A 431 6.04 10.40 -9.16
N LYS A 432 7.07 10.72 -8.39
CA LYS A 432 7.79 9.74 -7.56
C LYS A 432 6.98 9.40 -6.30
N GLU A 433 6.43 10.40 -5.64
CA GLU A 433 5.68 10.24 -4.40
C GLU A 433 4.34 9.54 -4.62
N SER A 434 3.71 9.72 -5.78
CA SER A 434 2.46 9.01 -6.13
C SER A 434 2.61 7.48 -6.15
N SER A 435 3.85 6.96 -6.22
CA SER A 435 4.14 5.52 -6.16
C SER A 435 3.69 4.84 -4.87
N ILE A 436 3.51 5.61 -3.80
CA ILE A 436 3.03 5.09 -2.50
C ILE A 436 1.59 4.58 -2.57
N VAL A 437 0.79 4.96 -3.59
CA VAL A 437 -0.58 4.47 -3.77
C VAL A 437 -0.66 2.95 -4.01
N SER A 438 0.46 2.33 -4.36
CA SER A 438 0.56 0.87 -4.51
C SER A 438 0.15 0.11 -3.23
N ILE A 439 0.30 0.73 -2.05
CA ILE A 439 -0.05 0.13 -0.74
C ILE A 439 -1.55 -0.20 -0.62
N ILE A 440 -2.40 0.61 -1.26
CA ILE A 440 -3.86 0.38 -1.30
C ILE A 440 -4.30 -0.38 -2.55
N GLY A 441 -3.36 -1.01 -3.28
CA GLY A 441 -3.64 -1.86 -4.43
C GLY A 441 -3.86 -1.12 -5.75
N VAL A 442 -3.41 0.13 -5.87
CA VAL A 442 -3.42 0.84 -7.16
C VAL A 442 -2.29 0.32 -8.04
N THR A 443 -2.61 0.01 -9.30
CA THR A 443 -1.72 -0.68 -10.25
C THR A 443 -0.73 0.26 -10.94
N ASP A 444 -0.02 1.08 -10.19
CA ASP A 444 1.05 1.98 -10.64
C ASP A 444 2.34 1.24 -11.04
N LEU A 445 3.42 1.96 -11.34
CA LEU A 445 4.69 1.36 -11.75
C LEU A 445 5.32 0.49 -10.65
N ILE A 446 5.23 0.89 -9.38
CA ILE A 446 5.76 0.10 -8.26
C ILE A 446 4.92 -1.17 -8.04
N TYR A 447 3.61 -1.08 -8.17
CA TYR A 447 2.77 -2.27 -8.12
C TYR A 447 3.13 -3.26 -9.24
N GLN A 448 3.30 -2.78 -10.49
CA GLN A 448 3.67 -3.63 -11.62
C GLN A 448 5.09 -4.22 -11.47
N LEU A 449 6.03 -3.45 -10.93
CA LEU A 449 7.36 -3.93 -10.55
C LEU A 449 7.26 -5.14 -9.62
N LYS A 450 6.43 -5.05 -8.56
CA LYS A 450 6.23 -6.14 -7.59
C LYS A 450 5.65 -7.41 -8.24
N ILE A 451 4.73 -7.24 -9.22
CA ILE A 451 4.21 -8.37 -10.01
C ILE A 451 5.35 -9.06 -10.78
N VAL A 452 6.17 -8.28 -11.49
CA VAL A 452 7.28 -8.84 -12.30
C VAL A 452 8.31 -9.52 -11.41
N GLN A 453 8.61 -8.97 -10.22
CA GLN A 453 9.48 -9.63 -9.24
C GLN A 453 8.91 -10.97 -8.78
N SER A 454 7.61 -11.03 -8.48
CA SER A 454 6.93 -12.26 -8.05
C SER A 454 6.90 -13.33 -9.16
N ASP A 455 6.62 -12.92 -10.39
CA ASP A 455 6.50 -13.82 -11.55
C ASP A 455 7.86 -14.36 -12.02
N THR A 456 8.91 -13.51 -11.96
CA THR A 456 10.25 -13.88 -12.43
C THR A 456 11.16 -14.42 -11.33
N TYR A 457 10.80 -14.27 -10.06
CA TYR A 457 11.67 -14.51 -8.90
C TYR A 457 12.99 -13.73 -8.96
N ARG A 458 13.07 -12.66 -9.75
CA ARG A 458 14.23 -11.76 -9.88
C ARG A 458 13.99 -10.48 -9.09
N GLY A 459 14.84 -10.23 -8.10
CA GLY A 459 14.72 -9.02 -7.28
C GLY A 459 15.25 -7.77 -7.97
N VAL A 460 16.49 -7.82 -8.50
CA VAL A 460 17.22 -6.60 -8.95
C VAL A 460 16.80 -6.13 -10.35
N ALA A 461 16.67 -7.04 -11.31
CA ALA A 461 16.44 -6.66 -12.70
C ALA A 461 15.15 -5.82 -12.91
N PRO A 462 13.98 -6.18 -12.34
CA PRO A 462 12.79 -5.34 -12.41
C PRO A 462 12.96 -3.97 -11.74
N ILE A 463 13.73 -3.88 -10.63
CA ILE A 463 14.03 -2.60 -9.95
C ILE A 463 14.82 -1.68 -10.89
N VAL A 464 15.85 -2.19 -11.55
CA VAL A 464 16.65 -1.41 -12.52
C VAL A 464 15.77 -0.87 -13.64
N VAL A 465 14.87 -1.71 -14.19
CA VAL A 465 13.93 -1.27 -15.25
C VAL A 465 13.02 -0.15 -14.73
N ALA A 466 12.40 -0.33 -13.56
CA ALA A 466 11.53 0.71 -12.98
C ALA A 466 12.29 2.01 -12.70
N MET A 467 13.52 1.92 -12.17
CA MET A 467 14.39 3.07 -11.92
C MET A 467 14.71 3.83 -13.21
N LEU A 468 15.06 3.11 -14.30
CA LEU A 468 15.31 3.73 -15.60
C LEU A 468 14.06 4.38 -16.18
N LEU A 469 12.89 3.77 -16.01
CA LEU A 469 11.62 4.32 -16.49
C LEU A 469 11.22 5.58 -15.73
N TYR A 470 11.34 5.61 -14.40
CA TYR A 470 11.15 6.85 -13.61
C TYR A 470 12.14 7.93 -14.05
N PHE A 471 13.41 7.58 -14.26
CA PHE A 471 14.40 8.52 -14.74
C PHE A 471 14.03 9.12 -16.10
N VAL A 472 13.66 8.28 -17.08
CA VAL A 472 13.27 8.76 -18.42
C VAL A 472 12.07 9.70 -18.36
N VAL A 473 11.04 9.35 -17.59
CA VAL A 473 9.83 10.17 -17.43
C VAL A 473 10.15 11.49 -16.73
N THR A 474 10.84 11.45 -15.59
CA THR A 474 11.15 12.66 -14.82
C THR A 474 12.15 13.55 -15.53
N PHE A 475 13.15 12.99 -16.20
CA PHE A 475 14.13 13.73 -17.01
C PHE A 475 13.46 14.40 -18.22
N GLY A 476 12.60 13.68 -18.95
CA GLY A 476 11.86 14.24 -20.08
C GLY A 476 10.98 15.41 -19.67
N LEU A 477 10.24 15.26 -18.57
CA LEU A 477 9.42 16.35 -18.01
C LEU A 477 10.25 17.51 -17.49
N SER A 478 11.38 17.26 -16.85
CA SER A 478 12.32 18.32 -16.40
C SER A 478 12.83 19.15 -17.57
N LYS A 479 13.21 18.50 -18.69
CA LYS A 479 13.64 19.21 -19.92
C LYS A 479 12.51 20.03 -20.53
N LEU A 480 11.29 19.46 -20.57
CA LEU A 480 10.11 20.17 -21.09
C LEU A 480 9.80 21.42 -20.26
N LEU A 481 9.77 21.27 -18.93
CA LEU A 481 9.52 22.39 -18.01
C LEU A 481 10.61 23.46 -18.10
N GLY A 482 11.88 23.05 -18.20
CA GLY A 482 13.01 23.97 -18.39
C GLY A 482 12.94 24.76 -19.70
N TYR A 483 12.44 24.14 -20.78
CA TYR A 483 12.19 24.83 -22.05
C TYR A 483 11.15 25.95 -21.90
N PHE A 484 10.03 25.68 -21.20
CA PHE A 484 9.03 26.71 -20.93
C PHE A 484 9.55 27.80 -19.98
N GLU A 485 10.34 27.44 -18.96
CA GLU A 485 10.99 28.40 -18.07
C GLU A 485 11.91 29.35 -18.84
N GLY A 486 12.74 28.82 -19.76
CA GLY A 486 13.61 29.64 -20.62
C GLY A 486 12.81 30.65 -21.45
N ARG A 487 11.69 30.22 -22.05
CA ARG A 487 10.83 31.14 -22.82
C ARG A 487 10.21 32.26 -21.96
N MET A 488 9.81 31.94 -20.73
CA MET A 488 9.23 32.97 -19.82
C MET A 488 10.28 33.98 -19.35
N LYS A 489 11.57 33.61 -19.24
CA LYS A 489 12.66 34.52 -18.90
C LYS A 489 12.99 35.49 -20.03
N HIS A 490 12.82 35.07 -21.28
CA HIS A 490 13.11 35.89 -22.47
C HIS A 490 11.91 36.75 -22.95
N ALA A 491 10.72 36.53 -22.42
CA ALA A 491 9.50 37.25 -22.81
C ALA A 491 9.33 38.60 -22.06
N THR A 492 10.41 39.13 -21.52
CA THR A 492 10.54 40.46 -20.88
C THR A 492 11.90 41.04 -21.22
#